data_66513dfa98cce982f000f9985af35b5e
#
_entry.id   66513dfa98cce982f000f9985af35b5e
#
_cell.length_a   1.000
_cell.length_b   1.000
_cell.length_c   1.000
_cell.angle_alpha   90.00
_cell.angle_beta   90.00
_cell.angle_gamma   90.00
#
_symmetry.space_group_name_H-M   'P 1'
#
loop_
_entity.id
_entity.type
_entity.pdbx_description
1 polymer ?
#
loop_
_entity_poly.entity_id
_entity_poly.type
_entity_poly.pdbx_seq_one_letter_code
_entity_poly.pdbx_strand_id
1 'polypeptide(L)'
;FVLLFWSCEKKDPNVVIIQTNFGDIKVRLYEQTPRHRDNFLKLTKEGYYEGILFHRVIPHFMIQAGDPDSKHAQAGEVLGGNSINYMIDAEIRPEFFHKKGALAAAREGDEVNPLKKSSGSHFYIVQGKVFRPSELDSLVVKINDRRRQTILDRLKKEKEVELRAYELMKDQENLNLIEQEINDQLKQLFEKGKLTLTEAQKEAYTTVGGVPHLDGDYTVFGEVIEGQDIGVRIAALKS
;
A
#
# COMPACT_ATOMS: atom_id res chain seq x y z
N PHE A 1 51.91 6.83 -19.59
CA PHE A 1 51.27 6.92 -18.27
C PHE A 1 49.76 6.90 -18.47
N VAL A 2 49.16 5.74 -18.22
CA VAL A 2 47.70 5.60 -18.19
C VAL A 2 47.25 5.83 -16.74
N LEU A 3 46.65 6.97 -16.47
CA LEU A 3 45.97 7.24 -15.20
C LEU A 3 44.63 6.55 -15.22
N LEU A 4 44.54 5.37 -14.58
CA LEU A 4 43.29 4.73 -14.26
C LEU A 4 42.64 5.50 -13.09
N PHE A 5 41.67 6.37 -13.41
CA PHE A 5 40.75 6.92 -12.40
C PHE A 5 39.85 5.80 -11.94
N TRP A 6 40.12 5.24 -10.78
CA TRP A 6 39.20 4.38 -10.08
C TRP A 6 38.12 5.30 -9.51
N SER A 7 37.03 5.44 -10.21
CA SER A 7 35.82 6.06 -9.71
C SER A 7 35.28 5.18 -8.59
N CYS A 8 35.53 5.59 -7.35
CA CYS A 8 34.87 5.03 -6.19
C CYS A 8 33.44 5.60 -6.20
N GLU A 9 32.52 4.97 -6.93
CA GLU A 9 31.10 5.30 -6.83
C GLU A 9 30.70 5.15 -5.35
N LYS A 10 30.37 6.27 -4.71
CA LYS A 10 29.76 6.26 -3.37
C LYS A 10 28.47 5.48 -3.52
N LYS A 11 28.39 4.29 -2.90
CA LYS A 11 27.15 3.52 -2.84
C LYS A 11 26.08 4.40 -2.22
N ASP A 12 24.97 4.60 -2.94
CA ASP A 12 23.81 5.32 -2.43
C ASP A 12 23.31 4.58 -1.16
N PRO A 13 23.30 5.23 0.03
CA PRO A 13 22.92 4.57 1.27
C PRO A 13 21.45 4.15 1.30
N ASN A 14 20.63 4.69 0.40
CA ASN A 14 19.22 4.39 0.29
C ASN A 14 18.93 3.27 -0.72
N VAL A 15 19.94 2.63 -1.27
CA VAL A 15 19.77 1.51 -2.21
C VAL A 15 19.98 0.18 -1.49
N VAL A 16 18.99 -0.71 -1.64
CA VAL A 16 19.00 -2.09 -1.10
C VAL A 16 18.87 -3.09 -2.24
N ILE A 17 19.60 -4.19 -2.17
CA ILE A 17 19.48 -5.31 -3.09
C ILE A 17 18.75 -6.45 -2.39
N ILE A 18 17.59 -6.83 -2.93
CA ILE A 18 16.83 -8.00 -2.50
C ILE A 18 17.28 -9.17 -3.38
N GLN A 19 18.11 -10.05 -2.84
CA GLN A 19 18.59 -11.23 -3.53
C GLN A 19 17.54 -12.33 -3.46
N THR A 20 17.18 -12.89 -4.61
CA THR A 20 16.18 -13.95 -4.72
C THR A 20 16.72 -15.12 -5.54
N ASN A 21 16.08 -16.29 -5.45
CA ASN A 21 16.39 -17.45 -6.30
C ASN A 21 16.12 -17.20 -7.79
N PHE A 22 15.45 -16.09 -8.13
CA PHE A 22 15.12 -15.69 -9.50
C PHE A 22 16.06 -14.60 -10.05
N GLY A 23 16.91 -14.04 -9.18
CA GLY A 23 17.81 -12.92 -9.46
C GLY A 23 17.62 -11.78 -8.46
N ASP A 24 18.35 -10.70 -8.67
CA ASP A 24 18.41 -9.56 -7.78
C ASP A 24 17.37 -8.50 -8.15
N ILE A 25 16.68 -7.95 -7.14
CA ILE A 25 15.81 -6.79 -7.27
C ILE A 25 16.48 -5.64 -6.53
N LYS A 26 16.83 -4.57 -7.23
CA LYS A 26 17.45 -3.38 -6.63
C LYS A 26 16.40 -2.31 -6.40
N VAL A 27 16.26 -1.87 -5.17
CA VAL A 27 15.28 -0.86 -4.77
C VAL A 27 15.97 0.38 -4.25
N ARG A 28 15.41 1.55 -4.54
CA ARG A 28 15.79 2.83 -3.95
C ARG A 28 14.70 3.26 -2.99
N LEU A 29 15.09 3.60 -1.75
CA LEU A 29 14.20 4.09 -0.71
C LEU A 29 14.10 5.61 -0.77
N TYR A 30 12.91 6.15 -0.48
CA TYR A 30 12.66 7.59 -0.54
C TYR A 30 13.07 8.30 0.75
N GLU A 31 13.72 9.44 0.62
CA GLU A 31 14.12 10.28 1.76
C GLU A 31 12.91 10.93 2.45
N GLN A 32 11.84 11.15 1.70
CA GLN A 32 10.63 11.81 2.18
C GLN A 32 9.72 10.91 3.02
N THR A 33 10.07 9.61 3.16
CA THR A 33 9.41 8.65 4.05
C THR A 33 10.42 8.06 5.04
N PRO A 34 11.05 8.90 5.89
CA PRO A 34 12.21 8.52 6.69
C PRO A 34 11.92 7.40 7.69
N ARG A 35 10.73 7.34 8.28
CA ARG A 35 10.37 6.28 9.24
C ARG A 35 10.39 4.91 8.59
N HIS A 36 9.76 4.77 7.42
CA HIS A 36 9.73 3.51 6.67
C HIS A 36 11.10 3.17 6.09
N ARG A 37 11.81 4.17 5.51
CA ARG A 37 13.16 4.00 4.99
C ARG A 37 14.11 3.49 6.07
N ASP A 38 14.20 4.20 7.19
CA ASP A 38 15.16 3.90 8.26
C ASP A 38 14.87 2.57 8.94
N ASN A 39 13.57 2.24 9.11
CA ASN A 39 13.13 0.95 9.60
C ASN A 39 13.52 -0.19 8.64
N PHE A 40 13.26 -0.04 7.34
CA PHE A 40 13.62 -1.04 6.35
C PHE A 40 15.13 -1.27 6.28
N LEU A 41 15.93 -0.18 6.30
CA LEU A 41 17.40 -0.26 6.37
C LEU A 41 17.89 -0.92 7.65
N LYS A 42 17.27 -0.62 8.79
CA LYS A 42 17.59 -1.25 10.08
C LYS A 42 17.37 -2.75 10.00
N LEU A 43 16.19 -3.20 9.61
CA LEU A 43 15.86 -4.62 9.53
C LEU A 43 16.72 -5.37 8.50
N THR A 44 17.07 -4.71 7.40
CA THR A 44 18.00 -5.25 6.41
C THR A 44 19.40 -5.46 7.00
N LYS A 45 19.92 -4.48 7.74
CA LYS A 45 21.25 -4.57 8.41
C LYS A 45 21.28 -5.63 9.52
N GLU A 46 20.16 -5.84 10.19
CA GLU A 46 20.00 -6.86 11.26
C GLU A 46 19.78 -8.26 10.69
N GLY A 47 19.74 -8.46 9.36
CA GLY A 47 19.49 -9.74 8.72
C GLY A 47 18.06 -10.27 8.91
N TYR A 48 17.12 -9.39 9.31
CA TYR A 48 15.73 -9.81 9.57
C TYR A 48 15.09 -10.47 8.36
N TYR A 49 15.39 -9.97 7.17
CA TYR A 49 14.81 -10.43 5.91
C TYR A 49 15.55 -11.63 5.27
N GLU A 50 16.63 -12.12 5.90
CA GLU A 50 17.35 -13.27 5.37
C GLU A 50 16.50 -14.55 5.49
N GLY A 51 16.36 -15.27 4.37
CA GLY A 51 15.64 -16.54 4.30
C GLY A 51 14.10 -16.43 4.31
N ILE A 52 13.52 -15.23 4.35
CA ILE A 52 12.06 -15.07 4.25
C ILE A 52 11.55 -15.32 2.83
N LEU A 53 10.27 -15.66 2.71
CA LEU A 53 9.60 -15.87 1.44
C LEU A 53 8.77 -14.66 1.03
N PHE A 54 8.59 -14.49 -0.29
CA PHE A 54 7.42 -13.79 -0.80
C PHE A 54 6.21 -14.68 -0.60
N HIS A 55 5.61 -14.61 0.59
CA HIS A 55 4.55 -15.52 1.05
C HIS A 55 3.20 -15.26 0.40
N ARG A 56 3.02 -14.11 -0.25
CA ARG A 56 1.80 -13.77 -0.99
C ARG A 56 2.18 -13.16 -2.32
N VAL A 57 1.87 -13.88 -3.40
CA VAL A 57 2.18 -13.47 -4.77
C VAL A 57 0.90 -13.49 -5.60
N ILE A 58 0.55 -12.35 -6.20
CA ILE A 58 -0.67 -12.20 -7.00
C ILE A 58 -0.31 -11.52 -8.31
N PRO A 59 -0.46 -12.23 -9.45
CA PRO A 59 -0.23 -11.65 -10.78
C PRO A 59 -1.07 -10.37 -10.97
N HIS A 60 -0.49 -9.37 -11.64
CA HIS A 60 -1.12 -8.08 -11.90
C HIS A 60 -1.52 -7.28 -10.66
N PHE A 61 -1.02 -7.67 -9.49
CA PHE A 61 -1.25 -6.95 -8.24
C PHE A 61 0.08 -6.66 -7.53
N MET A 62 0.65 -7.62 -6.78
CA MET A 62 1.87 -7.40 -6.00
C MET A 62 2.55 -8.72 -5.60
N ILE A 63 3.79 -8.61 -5.12
CA ILE A 63 4.48 -9.65 -4.36
C ILE A 63 4.77 -9.10 -2.96
N GLN A 64 4.42 -9.84 -1.91
CA GLN A 64 4.50 -9.42 -0.51
C GLN A 64 5.40 -10.35 0.30
N ALA A 65 6.25 -9.76 1.14
CA ALA A 65 7.17 -10.43 2.07
C ALA A 65 7.12 -9.76 3.45
N GLY A 66 7.91 -10.28 4.40
CA GLY A 66 8.09 -9.65 5.72
C GLY A 66 7.60 -10.46 6.90
N ASP A 67 6.97 -11.62 6.66
CA ASP A 67 6.57 -12.57 7.71
C ASP A 67 7.79 -13.39 8.17
N PRO A 68 8.20 -13.29 9.45
CA PRO A 68 9.37 -14.04 9.97
C PRO A 68 9.15 -15.56 9.99
N ASP A 69 7.92 -16.02 10.13
CA ASP A 69 7.60 -17.45 10.16
C ASP A 69 7.81 -18.11 8.79
N SER A 70 7.82 -17.31 7.73
CA SER A 70 8.09 -17.82 6.38
C SER A 70 9.49 -18.41 6.20
N LYS A 71 10.45 -18.14 7.12
CA LYS A 71 11.83 -18.69 7.05
C LYS A 71 11.87 -20.20 7.10
N HIS A 72 10.94 -20.81 7.81
CA HIS A 72 10.91 -22.25 8.08
C HIS A 72 9.60 -22.91 7.66
N ALA A 73 8.79 -22.18 6.88
CA ALA A 73 7.45 -22.62 6.49
C ALA A 73 7.48 -23.89 5.65
N GLN A 74 6.57 -24.80 5.97
CA GLN A 74 6.29 -25.99 5.19
C GLN A 74 5.21 -25.73 4.15
N ALA A 75 5.16 -26.54 3.10
CA ALA A 75 4.13 -26.41 2.07
C ALA A 75 2.73 -26.55 2.68
N GLY A 76 1.86 -25.57 2.40
CA GLY A 76 0.48 -25.52 2.90
C GLY A 76 0.29 -24.74 4.21
N GLU A 77 1.34 -24.22 4.83
CA GLU A 77 1.21 -23.34 5.99
C GLU A 77 0.64 -21.98 5.61
N VAL A 78 -0.24 -21.45 6.46
CA VAL A 78 -0.82 -20.11 6.29
C VAL A 78 0.16 -19.08 6.84
N LEU A 79 0.60 -18.19 5.96
CA LEU A 79 1.56 -17.13 6.26
C LEU A 79 0.93 -15.75 6.15
N GLY A 80 1.65 -14.73 6.62
CA GLY A 80 1.22 -13.32 6.55
C GLY A 80 0.54 -12.83 7.82
N GLY A 81 0.39 -13.69 8.84
CA GLY A 81 -0.21 -13.33 10.13
C GLY A 81 0.76 -12.70 11.12
N ASN A 82 2.06 -13.00 11.01
CA ASN A 82 3.06 -12.54 11.96
C ASN A 82 3.97 -11.45 11.38
N SER A 83 4.28 -10.46 12.20
CA SER A 83 5.20 -9.37 11.87
C SER A 83 6.02 -9.02 13.10
N ILE A 84 7.02 -8.16 12.93
CA ILE A 84 7.71 -7.58 14.08
C ILE A 84 6.71 -6.81 14.95
N ASN A 85 6.88 -6.88 16.28
CA ASN A 85 5.88 -6.43 17.27
C ASN A 85 5.85 -4.88 17.43
N TYR A 86 5.75 -4.15 16.32
CA TYR A 86 5.46 -2.72 16.30
C TYR A 86 4.89 -2.29 14.96
N MET A 87 4.22 -1.15 14.95
CA MET A 87 3.71 -0.49 13.76
C MET A 87 4.47 0.82 13.50
N ILE A 88 4.45 1.26 12.24
CA ILE A 88 5.03 2.52 11.80
C ILE A 88 3.90 3.48 11.45
N ASP A 89 3.95 4.71 11.97
CA ASP A 89 2.98 5.74 11.60
C ASP A 89 3.03 6.01 10.10
N ALA A 90 1.85 6.19 9.50
CA ALA A 90 1.73 6.38 8.07
C ALA A 90 2.52 7.60 7.56
N GLU A 91 3.19 7.44 6.43
CA GLU A 91 3.88 8.48 5.67
C GLU A 91 3.33 8.53 4.24
N ILE A 92 2.00 8.58 4.12
CA ILE A 92 1.31 8.58 2.83
C ILE A 92 1.48 9.94 2.16
N ARG A 93 2.05 9.93 0.95
CA ARG A 93 2.37 11.14 0.18
C ARG A 93 1.78 11.03 -1.22
N PRO A 94 1.07 12.07 -1.71
CA PRO A 94 0.43 12.02 -3.02
C PRO A 94 1.38 11.84 -4.21
N GLU A 95 2.63 12.30 -4.07
CA GLU A 95 3.67 12.14 -5.09
C GLU A 95 4.20 10.71 -5.21
N PHE A 96 4.01 9.88 -4.17
CA PHE A 96 4.40 8.48 -4.15
C PHE A 96 3.18 7.59 -4.26
N PHE A 97 2.98 7.02 -5.42
CA PHE A 97 1.80 6.25 -5.77
C PHE A 97 2.14 4.84 -6.27
N HIS A 98 1.17 3.97 -6.34
CA HIS A 98 1.34 2.54 -6.60
C HIS A 98 1.54 2.22 -8.09
N LYS A 99 2.48 2.92 -8.77
CA LYS A 99 2.95 2.50 -10.10
C LYS A 99 3.64 1.15 -10.01
N LYS A 100 3.76 0.45 -11.13
CA LYS A 100 4.56 -0.79 -11.22
C LYS A 100 5.98 -0.55 -10.71
N GLY A 101 6.45 -1.44 -9.83
CA GLY A 101 7.76 -1.33 -9.17
C GLY A 101 7.76 -0.48 -7.90
N ALA A 102 6.66 0.15 -7.50
CA ALA A 102 6.59 0.82 -6.20
C ALA A 102 6.81 -0.19 -5.06
N LEU A 103 7.62 0.21 -4.07
CA LEU A 103 7.85 -0.51 -2.82
C LEU A 103 7.01 0.15 -1.73
N ALA A 104 6.10 -0.61 -1.13
CA ALA A 104 5.14 -0.08 -0.17
C ALA A 104 5.01 -0.99 1.06
N ALA A 105 4.57 -0.40 2.18
CA ALA A 105 4.36 -1.11 3.42
C ALA A 105 2.94 -1.69 3.51
N ALA A 106 2.82 -2.94 3.93
CA ALA A 106 1.53 -3.56 4.20
C ALA A 106 0.94 -3.06 5.51
N ARG A 107 -0.37 -3.15 5.65
CA ARG A 107 -1.12 -2.80 6.86
C ARG A 107 -2.44 -3.55 6.95
N GLU A 108 -3.02 -3.56 8.13
CA GLU A 108 -4.38 -4.03 8.37
C GLU A 108 -5.43 -3.03 7.85
N GLY A 109 -6.65 -3.51 7.66
CA GLY A 109 -7.78 -2.71 7.17
C GLY A 109 -8.21 -1.59 8.13
N ASP A 110 -8.91 -0.59 7.61
CA ASP A 110 -9.32 0.62 8.36
C ASP A 110 -10.22 0.31 9.57
N GLU A 111 -10.93 -0.82 9.57
CA GLU A 111 -11.81 -1.24 10.68
C GLU A 111 -11.03 -1.46 11.98
N VAL A 112 -9.81 -2.01 11.89
CA VAL A 112 -8.94 -2.30 13.04
C VAL A 112 -7.76 -1.33 13.12
N ASN A 113 -7.47 -0.61 12.03
CA ASN A 113 -6.35 0.30 11.92
C ASN A 113 -6.75 1.63 11.22
N PRO A 114 -7.61 2.43 11.86
CA PRO A 114 -8.12 3.68 11.26
C PRO A 114 -7.04 4.75 11.06
N LEU A 115 -5.90 4.65 11.75
CA LEU A 115 -4.75 5.55 11.59
C LEU A 115 -3.83 5.13 10.43
N LYS A 116 -4.17 4.06 9.70
CA LYS A 116 -3.42 3.54 8.56
C LYS A 116 -1.94 3.27 8.86
N LYS A 117 -1.61 2.90 10.10
CA LYS A 117 -0.25 2.54 10.49
C LYS A 117 0.21 1.30 9.71
N SER A 118 1.46 1.31 9.29
CA SER A 118 2.06 0.19 8.56
C SER A 118 2.58 -0.90 9.50
N SER A 119 2.57 -2.14 9.03
CA SER A 119 3.33 -3.23 9.67
C SER A 119 4.80 -2.85 9.76
N GLY A 120 5.46 -3.22 10.87
CA GLY A 120 6.89 -2.97 11.06
C GLY A 120 7.80 -3.76 10.13
N SER A 121 7.33 -4.87 9.55
CA SER A 121 8.18 -5.72 8.69
C SER A 121 7.57 -6.08 7.33
N HIS A 122 6.25 -6.07 7.19
CA HIS A 122 5.63 -6.48 5.92
C HIS A 122 5.72 -5.38 4.86
N PHE A 123 6.22 -5.74 3.71
CA PHE A 123 6.30 -4.88 2.53
C PHE A 123 5.83 -5.62 1.28
N TYR A 124 5.50 -4.87 0.24
CA TYR A 124 5.18 -5.43 -1.06
C TYR A 124 5.76 -4.59 -2.21
N ILE A 125 6.00 -5.26 -3.32
CA ILE A 125 6.41 -4.65 -4.58
C ILE A 125 5.26 -4.76 -5.57
N VAL A 126 4.82 -3.62 -6.08
CA VAL A 126 3.70 -3.53 -7.01
C VAL A 126 4.06 -4.16 -8.36
N GLN A 127 3.22 -5.06 -8.83
CA GLN A 127 3.27 -5.61 -10.19
C GLN A 127 2.28 -4.91 -11.10
N GLY A 128 1.03 -4.78 -10.66
CA GLY A 128 -0.02 -4.02 -11.32
C GLY A 128 -0.31 -4.45 -12.75
N LYS A 129 -1.23 -3.75 -13.39
CA LYS A 129 -1.52 -3.89 -14.83
C LYS A 129 -1.53 -2.52 -15.50
N VAL A 130 -1.36 -2.49 -16.81
CA VAL A 130 -1.56 -1.30 -17.64
C VAL A 130 -3.05 -1.14 -17.91
N PHE A 131 -3.56 0.07 -17.77
CA PHE A 131 -4.96 0.41 -18.01
C PHE A 131 -5.13 1.15 -19.32
N ARG A 132 -6.23 0.92 -20.03
CA ARG A 132 -6.68 1.86 -21.05
C ARG A 132 -7.24 3.12 -20.35
N PRO A 133 -7.14 4.33 -20.94
CA PRO A 133 -7.64 5.55 -20.29
C PRO A 133 -9.07 5.44 -19.77
N SER A 134 -10.00 4.93 -20.60
CA SER A 134 -11.41 4.75 -20.21
C SER A 134 -11.62 3.72 -19.08
N GLU A 135 -10.75 2.70 -18.99
CA GLU A 135 -10.78 1.73 -17.89
C GLU A 135 -10.30 2.37 -16.59
N LEU A 136 -9.27 3.22 -16.68
CA LEU A 136 -8.73 3.94 -15.53
C LEU A 136 -9.77 4.92 -14.98
N ASP A 137 -10.43 5.71 -15.82
CA ASP A 137 -11.49 6.63 -15.42
C ASP A 137 -12.66 5.88 -14.74
N SER A 138 -13.11 4.78 -15.34
CA SER A 138 -14.15 3.93 -14.75
C SER A 138 -13.73 3.32 -13.41
N LEU A 139 -12.45 2.95 -13.28
CA LEU A 139 -11.90 2.42 -12.03
C LEU A 139 -11.89 3.50 -10.93
N VAL A 140 -11.48 4.74 -11.25
CA VAL A 140 -11.47 5.86 -10.29
C VAL A 140 -12.88 6.14 -9.77
N VAL A 141 -13.89 6.13 -10.64
CA VAL A 141 -15.30 6.27 -10.22
C VAL A 141 -15.67 5.16 -9.23
N LYS A 142 -15.42 3.89 -9.57
CA LYS A 142 -15.73 2.76 -8.69
C LYS A 142 -14.99 2.81 -7.34
N ILE A 143 -13.75 3.26 -7.33
CA ILE A 143 -12.97 3.45 -6.09
C ILE A 143 -13.65 4.51 -5.23
N ASN A 144 -14.01 5.65 -5.82
CA ASN A 144 -14.64 6.74 -5.11
C ASN A 144 -16.03 6.37 -4.59
N ASP A 145 -16.83 5.65 -5.37
CA ASP A 145 -18.13 5.12 -4.91
C ASP A 145 -17.96 4.19 -3.70
N ARG A 146 -17.00 3.28 -3.75
CA ARG A 146 -16.70 2.39 -2.61
C ARG A 146 -16.23 3.18 -1.38
N ARG A 147 -15.32 4.15 -1.55
CA ARG A 147 -14.87 5.01 -0.44
C ARG A 147 -16.02 5.77 0.19
N ARG A 148 -16.89 6.34 -0.64
CA ARG A 148 -18.09 7.04 -0.17
C ARG A 148 -19.01 6.11 0.63
N GLN A 149 -19.26 4.90 0.12
CA GLN A 149 -20.10 3.92 0.80
C GLN A 149 -19.49 3.50 2.15
N THR A 150 -18.19 3.21 2.19
CA THR A 150 -17.48 2.84 3.44
C THR A 150 -17.58 3.95 4.50
N ILE A 151 -17.45 5.22 4.11
CA ILE A 151 -17.62 6.36 5.02
C ILE A 151 -19.06 6.41 5.53
N LEU A 152 -20.05 6.28 4.64
CA LEU A 152 -21.47 6.31 4.99
C LEU A 152 -21.83 5.19 5.98
N ASP A 153 -21.37 3.96 5.72
CA ASP A 153 -21.66 2.81 6.58
C ASP A 153 -21.07 3.00 7.98
N ARG A 154 -19.85 3.55 8.05
CA ARG A 154 -19.21 3.89 9.33
C ARG A 154 -20.01 4.95 10.10
N LEU A 155 -20.39 6.05 9.45
CA LEU A 155 -21.15 7.13 10.07
C LEU A 155 -22.52 6.64 10.57
N LYS A 156 -23.20 5.80 9.78
CA LYS A 156 -24.46 5.17 10.20
C LYS A 156 -24.27 4.25 11.40
N LYS A 157 -23.19 3.48 11.43
CA LYS A 157 -22.87 2.59 12.56
C LYS A 157 -22.57 3.39 13.83
N GLU A 158 -21.84 4.51 13.72
CA GLU A 158 -21.57 5.41 14.86
C GLU A 158 -22.85 6.00 15.44
N LYS A 159 -23.88 6.23 14.62
CA LYS A 159 -25.20 6.78 15.02
C LYS A 159 -26.29 5.73 15.18
N GLU A 160 -25.98 4.44 15.14
CA GLU A 160 -26.97 3.36 15.11
C GLU A 160 -27.94 3.39 16.30
N VAL A 161 -27.43 3.66 17.51
CA VAL A 161 -28.24 3.70 18.72
C VAL A 161 -29.24 4.86 18.70
N GLU A 162 -28.80 6.05 18.29
CA GLU A 162 -29.62 7.25 18.17
C GLU A 162 -30.69 7.06 17.08
N LEU A 163 -30.32 6.57 15.92
CA LEU A 163 -31.24 6.29 14.82
C LEU A 163 -32.34 5.32 15.25
N ARG A 164 -31.99 4.19 15.88
CA ARG A 164 -32.96 3.21 16.37
C ARG A 164 -33.89 3.80 17.43
N ALA A 165 -33.38 4.63 18.35
CA ALA A 165 -34.18 5.24 19.38
C ALA A 165 -35.26 6.16 18.79
N TYR A 166 -34.88 7.02 17.83
CA TYR A 166 -35.82 7.93 17.17
C TYR A 166 -36.79 7.22 16.22
N GLU A 167 -36.38 6.15 15.57
CA GLU A 167 -37.29 5.29 14.80
C GLU A 167 -38.36 4.66 15.69
N LEU A 168 -37.99 4.13 16.85
CA LEU A 168 -38.94 3.54 17.81
C LEU A 168 -39.89 4.59 18.39
N MET A 169 -39.41 5.80 18.64
CA MET A 169 -40.22 6.94 19.13
C MET A 169 -41.08 7.57 18.02
N LYS A 170 -40.85 7.18 16.75
CA LYS A 170 -41.44 7.83 15.57
C LYS A 170 -41.14 9.32 15.49
N ASP A 171 -39.98 9.71 15.99
CA ASP A 171 -39.50 11.11 16.02
C ASP A 171 -38.83 11.49 14.71
N GLN A 172 -39.67 11.89 13.75
CA GLN A 172 -39.20 12.21 12.39
C GLN A 172 -38.29 13.45 12.34
N GLU A 173 -38.50 14.41 13.28
CA GLU A 173 -37.68 15.61 13.33
C GLU A 173 -36.22 15.29 13.67
N ASN A 174 -35.98 14.52 14.73
CA ASN A 174 -34.66 14.12 15.14
C ASN A 174 -34.02 13.12 14.16
N LEU A 175 -34.78 12.25 13.51
CA LEU A 175 -34.28 11.42 12.42
C LEU A 175 -33.71 12.26 11.25
N ASN A 176 -34.47 13.27 10.84
CA ASN A 176 -34.02 14.16 9.76
C ASN A 176 -32.74 14.94 10.13
N LEU A 177 -32.63 15.39 11.39
CA LEU A 177 -31.44 16.08 11.90
C LEU A 177 -30.19 15.17 11.86
N ILE A 178 -30.31 13.92 12.32
CA ILE A 178 -29.20 12.97 12.28
C ILE A 178 -28.80 12.62 10.83
N GLU A 179 -29.78 12.40 9.96
CA GLU A 179 -29.50 12.15 8.54
C GLU A 179 -28.79 13.32 7.88
N GLN A 180 -29.15 14.55 8.21
CA GLN A 180 -28.46 15.73 7.74
C GLN A 180 -27.03 15.81 8.27
N GLU A 181 -26.80 15.55 9.55
CA GLU A 181 -25.45 15.47 10.16
C GLU A 181 -24.58 14.43 9.45
N ILE A 182 -25.11 13.22 9.23
CA ILE A 182 -24.41 12.15 8.50
C ILE A 182 -24.04 12.61 7.08
N ASN A 183 -24.96 13.24 6.37
CA ASN A 183 -24.71 13.69 5.00
C ASN A 183 -23.65 14.80 4.92
N ASP A 184 -23.65 15.74 5.87
CA ASP A 184 -22.66 16.81 5.94
C ASP A 184 -21.27 16.27 6.26
N GLN A 185 -21.18 15.35 7.23
CA GLN A 185 -19.93 14.66 7.56
C GLN A 185 -19.42 13.80 6.39
N LEU A 186 -20.32 13.06 5.74
CA LEU A 186 -20.00 12.27 4.55
C LEU A 186 -19.36 13.13 3.46
N LYS A 187 -19.98 14.28 3.16
CA LYS A 187 -19.48 15.22 2.15
C LYS A 187 -18.07 15.70 2.50
N GLN A 188 -17.85 16.12 3.75
CA GLN A 188 -16.54 16.62 4.20
C GLN A 188 -15.46 15.54 4.16
N LEU A 189 -15.75 14.34 4.65
CA LEU A 189 -14.80 13.22 4.69
C LEU A 189 -14.50 12.70 3.28
N PHE A 190 -15.52 12.62 2.43
CA PHE A 190 -15.36 12.18 1.05
C PHE A 190 -14.49 13.14 0.23
N GLU A 191 -14.73 14.46 0.33
CA GLU A 191 -13.89 15.44 -0.39
C GLU A 191 -12.42 15.39 0.02
N LYS A 192 -12.13 15.07 1.29
CA LYS A 192 -10.75 14.88 1.78
C LYS A 192 -10.11 13.56 1.30
N GLY A 193 -10.92 12.52 1.12
CA GLY A 193 -10.43 11.15 0.85
C GLY A 193 -10.67 10.66 -0.58
N LYS A 194 -11.32 11.43 -1.45
CA LYS A 194 -11.59 11.00 -2.82
C LYS A 194 -10.29 10.84 -3.61
N LEU A 195 -10.21 9.79 -4.41
CA LEU A 195 -9.10 9.59 -5.32
C LEU A 195 -9.24 10.55 -6.51
N THR A 196 -8.21 11.35 -6.71
CA THR A 196 -8.05 12.19 -7.91
C THR A 196 -6.66 11.93 -8.45
N LEU A 197 -6.58 11.47 -9.70
CA LEU A 197 -5.29 11.19 -10.33
C LEU A 197 -4.75 12.45 -11.01
N THR A 198 -3.48 12.74 -10.76
CA THR A 198 -2.70 13.73 -11.53
C THR A 198 -2.43 13.20 -12.94
N GLU A 199 -2.05 14.07 -13.87
CA GLU A 199 -1.67 13.65 -15.23
C GLU A 199 -0.46 12.68 -15.21
N ALA A 200 0.51 12.90 -14.34
CA ALA A 200 1.65 11.98 -14.16
C ALA A 200 1.22 10.58 -13.68
N GLN A 201 0.24 10.51 -12.78
CA GLN A 201 -0.33 9.23 -12.34
C GLN A 201 -1.11 8.53 -13.46
N LYS A 202 -1.92 9.28 -14.21
CA LYS A 202 -2.66 8.75 -15.37
C LYS A 202 -1.70 8.19 -16.42
N GLU A 203 -0.66 8.96 -16.76
CA GLU A 203 0.40 8.51 -17.68
C GLU A 203 1.05 7.22 -17.18
N ALA A 204 1.50 7.18 -15.92
CA ALA A 204 2.12 6.00 -15.36
C ALA A 204 1.20 4.78 -15.41
N TYR A 205 -0.07 4.91 -15.00
CA TYR A 205 -1.02 3.79 -15.00
C TYR A 205 -1.42 3.32 -16.39
N THR A 206 -1.34 4.19 -17.40
CA THR A 206 -1.65 3.83 -18.80
C THR A 206 -0.44 3.39 -19.61
N THR A 207 0.78 3.52 -19.09
CA THR A 207 2.03 3.11 -19.76
C THR A 207 2.72 1.96 -19.04
N VAL A 208 3.23 2.18 -17.83
CA VAL A 208 3.94 1.14 -17.04
C VAL A 208 3.00 0.30 -16.19
N GLY A 209 1.83 0.83 -15.86
CA GLY A 209 0.81 0.17 -15.04
C GLY A 209 0.97 0.41 -13.54
N GLY A 210 0.10 -0.24 -12.77
CA GLY A 210 0.11 -0.13 -11.32
C GLY A 210 -1.19 -0.56 -10.67
N VAL A 211 -1.43 -0.05 -9.44
CA VAL A 211 -2.55 -0.43 -8.58
C VAL A 211 -3.20 0.82 -7.95
N PRO A 212 -3.98 1.59 -8.73
CA PRO A 212 -4.52 2.90 -8.29
C PRO A 212 -5.39 2.85 -7.04
N HIS A 213 -6.03 1.71 -6.75
CA HIS A 213 -6.94 1.59 -5.61
C HIS A 213 -6.24 1.59 -4.24
N LEU A 214 -4.91 1.48 -4.20
CA LEU A 214 -4.12 1.59 -2.98
C LEU A 214 -3.63 3.02 -2.70
N ASP A 215 -3.75 3.93 -3.68
CA ASP A 215 -3.29 5.31 -3.53
C ASP A 215 -4.05 6.05 -2.43
N GLY A 216 -3.31 6.76 -1.57
CA GLY A 216 -3.86 7.46 -0.42
C GLY A 216 -4.19 6.58 0.79
N ASP A 217 -3.97 5.26 0.68
CA ASP A 217 -4.30 4.31 1.75
C ASP A 217 -3.09 3.55 2.31
N TYR A 218 -1.97 3.52 1.57
CA TYR A 218 -0.74 2.83 1.99
C TYR A 218 0.49 3.72 1.78
N THR A 219 1.51 3.54 2.60
CA THR A 219 2.78 4.26 2.45
C THR A 219 3.64 3.59 1.38
N VAL A 220 3.91 4.31 0.30
CA VAL A 220 4.93 3.97 -0.69
C VAL A 220 6.24 4.63 -0.23
N PHE A 221 7.28 3.84 0.00
CA PHE A 221 8.53 4.33 0.59
C PHE A 221 9.78 4.04 -0.26
N GLY A 222 9.59 3.55 -1.48
CA GLY A 222 10.66 3.31 -2.43
C GLY A 222 10.16 2.80 -3.78
N GLU A 223 11.10 2.48 -4.64
CA GLU A 223 10.82 1.92 -5.97
C GLU A 223 11.91 0.96 -6.43
N VAL A 224 11.55 0.02 -7.28
CA VAL A 224 12.47 -0.85 -7.99
C VAL A 224 13.17 -0.04 -9.09
N ILE A 225 14.50 -0.06 -9.07
CA ILE A 225 15.33 0.62 -10.07
C ILE A 225 16.01 -0.37 -11.04
N GLU A 226 16.18 -1.63 -10.63
CA GLU A 226 16.68 -2.73 -11.45
C GLU A 226 16.00 -4.04 -11.04
N GLY A 227 15.82 -5.01 -11.95
CA GLY A 227 15.24 -6.32 -11.66
C GLY A 227 13.69 -6.35 -11.63
N GLN A 228 13.03 -5.42 -12.33
CA GLN A 228 11.57 -5.39 -12.44
C GLN A 228 10.98 -6.69 -13.02
N ASP A 229 11.69 -7.32 -13.97
CA ASP A 229 11.32 -8.61 -14.58
C ASP A 229 11.38 -9.76 -13.56
N ILE A 230 12.29 -9.71 -12.60
CA ILE A 230 12.37 -10.69 -11.51
C ILE A 230 11.10 -10.67 -10.68
N GLY A 231 10.61 -9.47 -10.31
CA GLY A 231 9.33 -9.32 -9.62
C GLY A 231 8.14 -9.90 -10.41
N VAL A 232 8.12 -9.73 -11.74
CA VAL A 232 7.10 -10.32 -12.61
C VAL A 232 7.18 -11.84 -12.60
N ARG A 233 8.37 -12.42 -12.66
CA ARG A 233 8.58 -13.88 -12.60
C ARG A 233 8.12 -14.46 -11.28
N ILE A 234 8.42 -13.81 -10.15
CA ILE A 234 7.94 -14.21 -8.83
C ILE A 234 6.41 -14.13 -8.76
N ALA A 235 5.81 -13.05 -9.26
CA ALA A 235 4.36 -12.87 -9.25
C ALA A 235 3.59 -13.93 -10.09
N ALA A 236 4.27 -14.57 -11.03
CA ALA A 236 3.70 -15.65 -11.87
C ALA A 236 3.70 -17.03 -11.18
N LEU A 237 4.32 -17.16 -10.01
CA LEU A 237 4.31 -18.40 -9.25
C LEU A 237 2.89 -18.69 -8.71
N LYS A 238 2.58 -19.98 -8.54
CA LYS A 238 1.37 -20.39 -7.82
C LYS A 238 1.68 -20.34 -6.31
N SER A 239 0.93 -19.54 -5.58
CA SER A 239 0.91 -19.53 -4.11
C SER A 239 0.00 -20.63 -3.59
#